data_38be3145c9a6779ba03b2716a3323a9b
#
_entry.id   38be3145c9a6779ba03b2716a3323a9b
#
_cell.length_a   1.000
_cell.length_b   1.000
_cell.length_c   1.000
_cell.angle_alpha   90.00
_cell.angle_beta   90.00
_cell.angle_gamma   90.00
#
_symmetry.space_group_name_H-M   'P 1'
#
loop_
_entity.id
_entity.type
_entity.pdbx_description
1 polymer ?
#
loop_
_entity_poly.entity_id
_entity_poly.type
_entity_poly.pdbx_seq_one_letter_code
_entity_poly.pdbx_strand_id
1 'polypeptide(L)'
;MLILNKFLCLLVICLVSCVVVTYGSETQNNLKNIELSDQTEAGVGLTEKLGDFIDMNARFLDSKGQEVILADYIDRPTLVLMIFFHCSQACGLQMAFLASALKQIDDIPGKDYKVLSISFDDEDTIEAAVNMKNGYIKLAQKDFPQENWLFLTGDQKNIKAVTNSIGYRFKKTEKHNFIHPNVLVTVSGDGQITRYLHGPNFQAFDVSMSLAEARQGLLGITIKKAFSYCFDYDPLKKRYVFKVFQAIGIVTVIVLVLFYWLFLKKGTQGGKRNKY
;
A
#
# COMPACT_ATOMS: atom_id res chain seq x y z
N MET A 1 -7.94 -52.32 26.32
CA MET A 1 -8.51 -51.30 25.44
C MET A 1 -8.21 -49.84 25.90
N LEU A 2 -8.29 -49.53 27.19
CA LEU A 2 -8.04 -48.14 27.70
C LEU A 2 -6.59 -47.67 27.57
N ILE A 3 -5.60 -48.55 27.70
CA ILE A 3 -4.15 -48.18 27.64
C ILE A 3 -3.72 -47.90 26.20
N LEU A 4 -4.22 -48.66 25.23
CA LEU A 4 -3.95 -48.48 23.81
C LEU A 4 -4.47 -47.14 23.30
N ASN A 5 -5.65 -46.70 23.77
CA ASN A 5 -6.24 -45.39 23.41
C ASN A 5 -5.47 -44.21 23.98
N LYS A 6 -4.89 -44.34 25.20
CA LYS A 6 -4.03 -43.29 25.78
C LYS A 6 -2.72 -43.16 25.03
N PHE A 7 -2.14 -44.28 24.58
CA PHE A 7 -0.89 -44.26 23.81
C PHE A 7 -1.07 -43.62 22.43
N LEU A 8 -2.20 -43.93 21.75
CA LEU A 8 -2.55 -43.36 20.46
C LEU A 8 -2.76 -41.83 20.55
N CYS A 9 -3.43 -41.35 21.62
CA CYS A 9 -3.60 -39.91 21.87
C CYS A 9 -2.27 -39.17 22.09
N LEU A 10 -1.35 -39.77 22.87
CA LEU A 10 -0.02 -39.20 23.12
C LEU A 10 0.80 -39.10 21.81
N LEU A 11 0.70 -40.10 20.96
CA LEU A 11 1.41 -40.17 19.68
C LEU A 11 0.88 -39.12 18.70
N VAL A 12 -0.43 -38.88 18.65
CA VAL A 12 -1.05 -37.84 17.83
C VAL A 12 -0.67 -36.42 18.34
N ILE A 13 -0.63 -36.20 19.66
CA ILE A 13 -0.21 -34.92 20.25
C ILE A 13 1.27 -34.65 19.95
N CYS A 14 2.14 -35.65 20.04
CA CYS A 14 3.57 -35.50 19.69
C CYS A 14 3.76 -35.21 18.20
N LEU A 15 3.04 -35.86 17.29
CA LEU A 15 3.12 -35.63 15.85
C LEU A 15 2.67 -34.21 15.49
N VAL A 16 1.57 -33.72 16.09
CA VAL A 16 1.07 -32.36 15.87
C VAL A 16 2.05 -31.33 16.44
N SER A 17 2.68 -31.59 17.60
CA SER A 17 3.68 -30.71 18.18
C SER A 17 4.94 -30.61 17.31
N CYS A 18 5.42 -31.71 16.74
CA CYS A 18 6.56 -31.73 15.82
C CYS A 18 6.28 -30.92 14.55
N VAL A 19 5.09 -31.02 13.97
CA VAL A 19 4.69 -30.28 12.77
C VAL A 19 4.64 -28.76 13.04
N VAL A 20 4.13 -28.37 14.21
CA VAL A 20 4.06 -26.93 14.59
C VAL A 20 5.45 -26.33 14.81
N VAL A 21 6.41 -27.08 15.40
CA VAL A 21 7.75 -26.59 15.66
C VAL A 21 8.58 -26.47 14.37
N THR A 22 8.46 -27.42 13.43
CA THR A 22 9.18 -27.38 12.16
C THR A 22 8.70 -26.25 11.26
N TYR A 23 7.38 -25.98 11.21
CA TYR A 23 6.84 -24.84 10.46
C TYR A 23 7.17 -23.48 11.10
N GLY A 24 7.32 -23.41 12.42
CA GLY A 24 7.67 -22.15 13.12
C GLY A 24 9.10 -21.67 12.86
N SER A 25 10.06 -22.58 12.65
CA SER A 25 11.47 -22.22 12.41
C SER A 25 11.72 -21.72 10.97
N GLU A 26 11.01 -22.24 9.97
CA GLU A 26 11.10 -21.76 8.59
C GLU A 26 10.51 -20.34 8.45
N THR A 27 9.47 -20.02 9.21
CA THR A 27 8.80 -18.70 9.15
C THR A 27 9.71 -17.60 9.71
N GLN A 28 10.48 -17.85 10.75
CA GLN A 28 11.41 -16.86 11.32
C GLN A 28 12.60 -16.55 10.39
N ASN A 29 13.11 -17.54 9.68
CA ASN A 29 14.20 -17.34 8.71
C ASN A 29 13.70 -16.58 7.47
N ASN A 30 12.45 -16.77 7.04
CA ASN A 30 11.84 -16.03 5.94
C ASN A 30 11.53 -14.57 6.29
N LEU A 31 11.12 -14.27 7.53
CA LEU A 31 10.90 -12.89 7.98
C LEU A 31 12.22 -12.08 8.01
N LYS A 32 13.32 -12.71 8.45
CA LYS A 32 14.64 -12.08 8.44
C LYS A 32 15.15 -11.79 7.02
N ASN A 33 14.82 -12.65 6.05
CA ASN A 33 15.16 -12.47 4.64
C ASN A 33 14.26 -11.44 3.94
N ILE A 34 13.03 -11.22 4.42
CA ILE A 34 12.11 -10.19 3.89
C ILE A 34 12.56 -8.80 4.38
N GLU A 35 13.01 -8.65 5.61
CA GLU A 35 13.64 -7.40 6.07
C GLU A 35 14.96 -7.11 5.31
N LEU A 36 15.71 -8.15 4.89
CA LEU A 36 16.91 -7.97 4.06
C LEU A 36 16.56 -7.66 2.58
N SER A 37 15.42 -8.10 2.05
CA SER A 37 15.03 -7.84 0.66
C SER A 37 14.42 -6.45 0.43
N ASP A 38 13.97 -5.79 1.48
CA ASP A 38 13.54 -4.38 1.42
C ASP A 38 14.76 -3.40 1.41
N GLN A 39 15.98 -3.93 1.56
CA GLN A 39 17.25 -3.19 1.39
C GLN A 39 17.84 -3.30 -0.04
N THR A 40 17.10 -3.86 -0.99
CA THR A 40 17.58 -4.09 -2.34
C THR A 40 17.41 -2.86 -3.24
N GLU A 41 18.47 -2.28 -3.51
CA GLU A 41 19.00 -1.11 -4.19
C GLU A 41 19.15 0.07 -3.24
N ALA A 42 20.35 0.21 -2.66
CA ALA A 42 20.71 1.27 -1.75
C ALA A 42 20.24 2.65 -2.29
N GLY A 43 19.22 3.21 -1.67
CA GLY A 43 18.72 4.55 -1.95
C GLY A 43 17.36 4.67 -2.66
N VAL A 44 16.69 3.60 -3.06
CA VAL A 44 15.35 3.65 -3.68
C VAL A 44 14.30 3.02 -2.78
N GLY A 45 13.10 3.60 -2.70
CA GLY A 45 11.98 3.02 -1.96
C GLY A 45 11.00 4.04 -1.42
N LEU A 46 10.03 3.56 -0.67
CA LEU A 46 9.02 4.37 0.00
C LEU A 46 8.99 4.02 1.49
N THR A 47 9.10 5.04 2.33
CA THR A 47 8.80 4.93 3.76
C THR A 47 7.53 5.73 4.03
N GLU A 48 6.41 5.03 4.21
CA GLU A 48 5.12 5.69 4.42
C GLU A 48 5.12 6.53 5.70
N LYS A 49 4.70 7.78 5.57
CA LYS A 49 4.63 8.79 6.64
C LYS A 49 3.20 9.23 6.87
N LEU A 50 2.31 8.27 7.10
CA LEU A 50 0.90 8.54 7.38
C LEU A 50 0.76 9.40 8.63
N GLY A 51 0.00 10.50 8.52
CA GLY A 51 -0.21 11.46 9.58
C GLY A 51 0.82 12.60 9.63
N ASP A 52 1.97 12.46 8.96
CA ASP A 52 2.91 13.57 8.75
C ASP A 52 2.37 14.52 7.68
N PHE A 53 3.06 15.62 7.44
CA PHE A 53 2.66 16.63 6.47
C PHE A 53 3.63 16.67 5.29
N ILE A 54 3.10 16.88 4.07
CA ILE A 54 3.89 17.24 2.91
C ILE A 54 4.52 18.63 3.13
N ASP A 55 5.70 18.89 2.54
CA ASP A 55 6.31 20.21 2.65
C ASP A 55 5.48 21.25 1.88
N MET A 56 4.64 21.96 2.61
CA MET A 56 3.73 22.97 2.08
C MET A 56 4.46 24.23 1.60
N ASN A 57 5.71 24.47 2.02
CA ASN A 57 6.49 25.63 1.63
C ASN A 57 7.29 25.42 0.32
N ALA A 58 7.27 24.23 -0.21
CA ALA A 58 7.99 23.89 -1.43
C ALA A 58 7.42 24.67 -2.63
N ARG A 59 8.34 25.13 -3.51
CA ARG A 59 8.06 26.01 -4.64
C ARG A 59 8.38 25.32 -5.94
N PHE A 60 7.49 25.45 -6.90
CA PHE A 60 7.59 24.84 -8.22
C PHE A 60 7.14 25.80 -9.30
N LEU A 61 7.45 25.49 -10.55
CA LEU A 61 6.89 26.18 -11.71
C LEU A 61 5.80 25.31 -12.34
N ASP A 62 4.66 25.90 -12.65
CA ASP A 62 3.60 25.23 -13.38
C ASP A 62 3.89 25.18 -14.90
N SER A 63 3.00 24.55 -15.66
CA SER A 63 3.08 24.46 -17.13
C SER A 63 2.95 25.82 -17.86
N LYS A 64 2.70 26.92 -17.15
CA LYS A 64 2.71 28.29 -17.69
C LYS A 64 3.96 29.06 -17.26
N GLY A 65 4.85 28.46 -16.48
CA GLY A 65 6.03 29.08 -15.90
C GLY A 65 5.72 29.97 -14.70
N GLN A 66 4.54 29.85 -14.11
CA GLN A 66 4.15 30.59 -12.91
C GLN A 66 4.63 29.85 -11.67
N GLU A 67 5.16 30.59 -10.68
CA GLU A 67 5.54 30.01 -9.39
C GLU A 67 4.28 29.55 -8.63
N VAL A 68 4.34 28.34 -8.11
CA VAL A 68 3.32 27.72 -7.27
C VAL A 68 3.96 27.32 -5.95
N ILE A 69 3.44 27.82 -4.84
CA ILE A 69 3.75 27.35 -3.50
C ILE A 69 2.70 26.29 -3.16
N LEU A 70 3.12 25.12 -2.66
CA LEU A 70 2.17 24.05 -2.40
C LEU A 70 1.06 24.45 -1.41
N ALA A 71 1.38 25.29 -0.42
CA ALA A 71 0.41 25.84 0.53
C ALA A 71 -0.72 26.64 -0.13
N ASP A 72 -0.43 27.33 -1.23
CA ASP A 72 -1.45 28.14 -1.94
C ASP A 72 -2.36 27.28 -2.81
N TYR A 73 -1.93 26.07 -3.15
CA TYR A 73 -2.69 25.16 -4.00
C TYR A 73 -3.44 24.07 -3.23
N ILE A 74 -2.84 23.52 -2.18
CA ILE A 74 -3.42 22.42 -1.36
C ILE A 74 -4.36 23.04 -0.33
N ASP A 75 -5.64 23.17 -0.69
CA ASP A 75 -6.72 23.72 0.16
C ASP A 75 -7.86 22.70 0.38
N ARG A 76 -7.73 21.53 -0.24
CA ARG A 76 -8.68 20.39 -0.21
C ARG A 76 -7.94 19.10 -0.49
N PRO A 77 -8.60 17.92 -0.38
CA PRO A 77 -7.98 16.65 -0.73
C PRO A 77 -7.24 16.73 -2.05
N THR A 78 -5.95 16.40 -2.03
CA THR A 78 -5.09 16.53 -3.20
C THR A 78 -4.35 15.21 -3.44
N LEU A 79 -4.41 14.75 -4.69
CA LEU A 79 -3.67 13.60 -5.18
C LEU A 79 -2.30 14.06 -5.66
N VAL A 80 -1.23 13.56 -5.07
CA VAL A 80 0.15 13.92 -5.40
C VAL A 80 0.85 12.72 -6.05
N LEU A 81 1.25 12.88 -7.31
CA LEU A 81 1.97 11.89 -8.09
C LEU A 81 3.38 12.38 -8.38
N MET A 82 4.39 11.63 -7.89
CA MET A 82 5.80 11.88 -8.20
C MET A 82 6.17 11.15 -9.49
N ILE A 83 6.57 11.90 -10.50
CA ILE A 83 6.94 11.37 -11.84
C ILE A 83 8.15 12.14 -12.39
N PHE A 84 8.55 11.84 -13.63
CA PHE A 84 9.40 12.70 -14.46
C PHE A 84 8.86 12.75 -15.89
N PHE A 85 8.94 13.89 -16.53
CA PHE A 85 8.17 14.16 -17.75
C PHE A 85 8.82 13.61 -19.03
N HIS A 86 10.11 13.33 -19.01
CA HIS A 86 10.83 12.71 -20.13
C HIS A 86 10.74 11.16 -20.15
N CYS A 87 9.96 10.57 -19.26
CA CYS A 87 9.82 9.12 -19.18
C CYS A 87 9.06 8.53 -20.39
N SER A 88 9.73 7.66 -21.14
CA SER A 88 9.14 7.00 -22.33
C SER A 88 8.38 5.70 -22.00
N GLN A 89 8.41 5.19 -20.77
CA GLN A 89 7.90 3.85 -20.45
C GLN A 89 6.90 3.78 -19.29
N ALA A 90 7.35 3.84 -18.03
CA ALA A 90 6.51 3.52 -16.87
C ALA A 90 5.62 4.69 -16.41
N CYS A 91 6.11 5.93 -16.48
CA CYS A 91 5.37 7.10 -16.02
C CYS A 91 4.15 7.38 -16.89
N GLY A 92 4.24 7.13 -18.20
CA GLY A 92 3.11 7.24 -19.12
C GLY A 92 1.96 6.31 -18.74
N LEU A 93 2.29 5.07 -18.35
CA LEU A 93 1.29 4.09 -17.90
C LEU A 93 0.64 4.49 -16.57
N GLN A 94 1.44 4.97 -15.61
CA GLN A 94 0.96 5.43 -14.31
C GLN A 94 0.00 6.63 -14.44
N MET A 95 0.36 7.59 -15.31
CA MET A 95 -0.50 8.73 -15.64
C MET A 95 -1.79 8.31 -16.34
N ALA A 96 -1.72 7.35 -17.27
CA ALA A 96 -2.89 6.85 -17.96
C ALA A 96 -3.86 6.13 -17.01
N PHE A 97 -3.35 5.35 -16.07
CA PHE A 97 -4.20 4.71 -15.04
C PHE A 97 -4.82 5.75 -14.09
N LEU A 98 -4.06 6.77 -13.66
CA LEU A 98 -4.62 7.84 -12.87
C LEU A 98 -5.72 8.57 -13.64
N ALA A 99 -5.48 9.00 -14.88
CA ALA A 99 -6.47 9.65 -15.72
C ALA A 99 -7.73 8.79 -15.91
N SER A 100 -7.55 7.48 -16.13
CA SER A 100 -8.66 6.53 -16.24
C SER A 100 -9.46 6.40 -14.94
N ALA A 101 -8.79 6.37 -13.78
CA ALA A 101 -9.45 6.34 -12.49
C ALA A 101 -10.26 7.63 -12.24
N LEU A 102 -9.66 8.80 -12.50
CA LEU A 102 -10.32 10.10 -12.34
C LEU A 102 -11.58 10.25 -13.24
N LYS A 103 -11.59 9.60 -14.39
CA LYS A 103 -12.78 9.57 -15.27
C LYS A 103 -13.94 8.76 -14.68
N GLN A 104 -13.66 7.83 -13.78
CA GLN A 104 -14.63 6.86 -13.26
C GLN A 104 -15.15 7.19 -11.87
N ILE A 105 -14.57 8.19 -11.19
CA ILE A 105 -15.04 8.64 -9.88
C ILE A 105 -16.11 9.72 -10.02
N ASP A 106 -17.00 9.79 -9.04
CA ASP A 106 -18.06 10.81 -8.98
C ASP A 106 -17.59 12.13 -8.36
N ASP A 107 -16.40 12.14 -7.75
CA ASP A 107 -15.78 13.33 -7.15
C ASP A 107 -15.47 14.38 -8.23
N ILE A 108 -15.81 15.65 -7.95
CA ILE A 108 -15.72 16.76 -8.92
C ILE A 108 -14.36 17.46 -8.75
N PRO A 109 -13.49 17.50 -9.81
CA PRO A 109 -12.23 18.21 -9.74
C PRO A 109 -12.45 19.72 -9.50
N GLY A 110 -11.63 20.28 -8.60
CA GLY A 110 -11.72 21.68 -8.17
C GLY A 110 -12.75 21.94 -7.07
N LYS A 111 -13.75 21.09 -6.93
CA LYS A 111 -14.71 21.16 -5.83
C LYS A 111 -14.32 20.19 -4.71
N ASP A 112 -14.15 18.93 -5.05
CA ASP A 112 -13.95 17.86 -4.10
C ASP A 112 -12.48 17.47 -3.95
N TYR A 113 -11.67 17.68 -5.00
CA TYR A 113 -10.24 17.35 -4.99
C TYR A 113 -9.44 18.16 -6.02
N LYS A 114 -8.11 18.11 -5.88
CA LYS A 114 -7.13 18.60 -6.86
C LYS A 114 -6.08 17.52 -7.14
N VAL A 115 -5.27 17.71 -8.18
CA VAL A 115 -4.21 16.79 -8.58
C VAL A 115 -2.91 17.55 -8.82
N LEU A 116 -1.81 17.01 -8.31
CA LEU A 116 -0.45 17.46 -8.54
C LEU A 116 0.36 16.33 -9.17
N SER A 117 0.93 16.57 -10.33
CA SER A 117 1.98 15.76 -10.94
C SER A 117 3.29 16.54 -10.81
N ILE A 118 4.17 16.13 -9.92
CA ILE A 118 5.41 16.83 -9.59
C ILE A 118 6.57 16.06 -10.19
N SER A 119 7.36 16.71 -11.06
CA SER A 119 8.58 16.11 -11.54
C SER A 119 9.64 16.04 -10.44
N PHE A 120 10.28 14.88 -10.30
CA PHE A 120 11.47 14.70 -9.47
C PHE A 120 12.78 14.79 -10.28
N ASP A 121 12.71 15.03 -11.61
CA ASP A 121 13.87 15.36 -12.44
C ASP A 121 14.05 16.89 -12.46
N ASP A 122 15.14 17.36 -11.88
CA ASP A 122 15.50 18.79 -11.86
C ASP A 122 15.93 19.34 -13.24
N GLU A 123 16.08 18.47 -14.24
CA GLU A 123 16.35 18.82 -15.64
C GLU A 123 15.07 18.89 -16.49
N ASP A 124 13.89 18.55 -15.93
CA ASP A 124 12.61 18.65 -16.64
C ASP A 124 12.22 20.11 -16.90
N THR A 125 11.74 20.35 -18.12
CA THR A 125 11.39 21.70 -18.60
C THR A 125 9.90 21.97 -18.51
N ILE A 126 9.52 23.25 -18.52
CA ILE A 126 8.11 23.67 -18.63
C ILE A 126 7.46 23.10 -19.90
N GLU A 127 8.20 23.03 -21.01
CA GLU A 127 7.69 22.43 -22.27
C GLU A 127 7.35 20.95 -22.10
N ALA A 128 8.19 20.17 -21.40
CA ALA A 128 7.88 18.77 -21.07
C ALA A 128 6.63 18.65 -20.21
N ALA A 129 6.46 19.55 -19.22
CA ALA A 129 5.25 19.64 -18.41
C ALA A 129 3.99 19.92 -19.24
N VAL A 130 4.05 20.86 -20.19
CA VAL A 130 2.95 21.20 -21.12
C VAL A 130 2.57 20.00 -21.97
N ASN A 131 3.56 19.32 -22.57
CA ASN A 131 3.32 18.16 -23.43
C ASN A 131 2.64 17.03 -22.67
N MET A 132 3.13 16.73 -21.47
CA MET A 132 2.54 15.72 -20.57
C MET A 132 1.11 16.10 -20.20
N LYS A 133 0.88 17.34 -19.74
CA LYS A 133 -0.42 17.87 -19.35
C LYS A 133 -1.46 17.71 -20.47
N ASN A 134 -1.12 18.15 -21.70
CA ASN A 134 -2.03 18.11 -22.83
C ASN A 134 -2.48 16.70 -23.21
N GLY A 135 -1.64 15.70 -22.99
CA GLY A 135 -1.97 14.29 -23.22
C GLY A 135 -2.94 13.73 -22.21
N TYR A 136 -2.67 13.93 -20.92
CA TYR A 136 -3.38 13.21 -19.86
C TYR A 136 -4.63 13.88 -19.33
N ILE A 137 -4.73 15.23 -19.37
CA ILE A 137 -5.98 15.93 -19.00
C ILE A 137 -7.13 15.52 -19.93
N LYS A 138 -6.87 15.42 -21.23
CA LYS A 138 -7.89 14.97 -22.21
C LYS A 138 -8.33 13.51 -21.97
N LEU A 139 -7.42 12.68 -21.44
CA LEU A 139 -7.70 11.28 -21.14
C LEU A 139 -8.58 11.13 -19.88
N ALA A 140 -8.40 12.00 -18.87
CA ALA A 140 -9.19 11.98 -17.66
C ALA A 140 -10.65 12.35 -17.93
N GLN A 141 -10.89 13.50 -18.56
CA GLN A 141 -12.23 13.95 -18.99
C GLN A 141 -12.09 15.02 -20.08
N LYS A 142 -13.06 15.08 -21.00
CA LYS A 142 -13.04 16.07 -22.09
C LYS A 142 -13.02 17.52 -21.55
N ASP A 143 -13.73 17.76 -20.45
CA ASP A 143 -13.91 19.08 -19.84
C ASP A 143 -13.25 19.17 -18.44
N PHE A 144 -12.17 18.39 -18.19
CA PHE A 144 -11.44 18.47 -16.93
C PHE A 144 -10.82 19.87 -16.75
N PRO A 145 -11.15 20.61 -15.67
CA PRO A 145 -10.63 21.95 -15.47
C PRO A 145 -9.10 21.91 -15.28
N GLN A 146 -8.38 22.53 -16.21
CA GLN A 146 -6.92 22.41 -16.30
C GLN A 146 -6.15 22.97 -15.08
N GLU A 147 -6.76 23.91 -14.36
CA GLU A 147 -6.22 24.50 -13.13
C GLU A 147 -6.28 23.53 -11.92
N ASN A 148 -7.07 22.46 -12.03
CA ASN A 148 -7.21 21.47 -10.95
C ASN A 148 -6.30 20.25 -11.10
N TRP A 149 -5.50 20.21 -12.15
CA TRP A 149 -4.40 19.26 -12.32
C TRP A 149 -3.15 19.99 -12.78
N LEU A 150 -2.27 20.30 -11.83
CA LEU A 150 -1.02 20.96 -12.13
C LEU A 150 0.09 19.95 -12.44
N PHE A 151 0.93 20.35 -13.38
CA PHE A 151 2.16 19.67 -13.77
C PHE A 151 3.32 20.59 -13.41
N LEU A 152 4.10 20.17 -12.42
CA LEU A 152 5.06 21.02 -11.73
C LEU A 152 6.50 20.57 -12.00
N THR A 153 7.37 21.52 -12.34
CA THR A 153 8.82 21.37 -12.40
C THR A 153 9.48 22.20 -11.30
N GLY A 154 10.62 21.77 -10.79
CA GLY A 154 11.27 22.47 -9.71
C GLY A 154 12.76 22.18 -9.62
N ASP A 155 13.43 22.93 -8.75
CA ASP A 155 14.83 22.71 -8.42
C ASP A 155 15.02 21.50 -7.48
N GLN A 156 16.26 21.04 -7.40
CA GLN A 156 16.63 19.89 -6.56
C GLN A 156 16.29 20.09 -5.07
N LYS A 157 16.34 21.33 -4.56
CA LYS A 157 16.05 21.63 -3.16
C LYS A 157 14.57 21.39 -2.85
N ASN A 158 13.68 21.94 -3.67
CA ASN A 158 12.23 21.80 -3.50
C ASN A 158 11.76 20.37 -3.78
N ILE A 159 12.35 19.72 -4.81
CA ILE A 159 12.11 18.29 -5.08
C ILE A 159 12.47 17.43 -3.87
N LYS A 160 13.67 17.63 -3.28
CA LYS A 160 14.10 16.90 -2.08
C LYS A 160 13.23 17.19 -0.85
N ALA A 161 12.78 18.44 -0.68
CA ALA A 161 11.88 18.81 0.41
C ALA A 161 10.58 18.00 0.36
N VAL A 162 9.93 17.99 -0.80
CA VAL A 162 8.68 17.21 -1.00
C VAL A 162 8.94 15.72 -0.91
N THR A 163 9.93 15.17 -1.62
CA THR A 163 10.17 13.72 -1.62
C THR A 163 10.55 13.20 -0.23
N ASN A 164 11.34 13.98 0.54
CA ASN A 164 11.65 13.64 1.92
C ASN A 164 10.42 13.69 2.83
N SER A 165 9.56 14.71 2.68
CA SER A 165 8.36 14.84 3.51
C SER A 165 7.38 13.68 3.32
N ILE A 166 7.24 13.17 2.09
CA ILE A 166 6.38 12.01 1.79
C ILE A 166 7.11 10.66 1.84
N GLY A 167 8.38 10.64 2.25
CA GLY A 167 9.17 9.42 2.38
C GLY A 167 9.52 8.71 1.07
N TYR A 168 9.53 9.44 -0.04
CA TYR A 168 9.79 8.94 -1.39
C TYR A 168 11.28 9.04 -1.74
N ARG A 169 11.91 7.92 -2.09
CA ARG A 169 13.31 7.86 -2.49
C ARG A 169 13.45 7.30 -3.90
N PHE A 170 14.17 8.02 -4.74
CA PHE A 170 14.49 7.66 -6.11
C PHE A 170 15.99 7.77 -6.38
N LYS A 171 16.47 7.14 -7.43
CA LYS A 171 17.88 7.16 -7.84
C LYS A 171 17.99 7.45 -9.33
N LYS A 172 18.75 8.49 -9.67
CA LYS A 172 19.12 8.77 -11.06
C LYS A 172 20.15 7.75 -11.52
N THR A 173 19.91 7.09 -12.63
CA THR A 173 20.82 6.11 -13.25
C THR A 173 21.56 6.72 -14.42
N GLU A 174 20.87 7.49 -15.27
CA GLU A 174 21.38 8.20 -16.42
C GLU A 174 20.61 9.51 -16.59
N LYS A 175 20.95 10.29 -17.62
CA LYS A 175 20.18 11.49 -17.96
C LYS A 175 18.72 11.11 -18.26
N HIS A 176 17.78 11.73 -17.55
CA HIS A 176 16.34 11.45 -17.64
C HIS A 176 15.99 9.96 -17.48
N ASN A 177 16.77 9.23 -16.69
CA ASN A 177 16.48 7.84 -16.36
C ASN A 177 16.64 7.59 -14.86
N PHE A 178 15.60 7.04 -14.24
CA PHE A 178 15.50 6.90 -12.78
C PHE A 178 14.90 5.55 -12.39
N ILE A 179 15.36 5.05 -11.26
CA ILE A 179 14.69 3.98 -10.54
C ILE A 179 13.89 4.63 -9.41
N HIS A 180 12.59 4.35 -9.36
CA HIS A 180 11.67 4.99 -8.43
C HIS A 180 10.46 4.10 -8.08
N PRO A 181 9.83 4.27 -6.90
CA PRO A 181 8.58 3.58 -6.58
C PRO A 181 7.42 4.17 -7.38
N ASN A 182 6.43 3.32 -7.70
CA ASN A 182 5.15 3.75 -8.28
C ASN A 182 4.13 3.94 -7.17
N VAL A 183 3.84 5.18 -6.82
CA VAL A 183 2.90 5.50 -5.73
C VAL A 183 2.15 6.80 -6.00
N LEU A 184 0.88 6.83 -5.66
CA LEU A 184 0.06 8.02 -5.56
C LEU A 184 -0.16 8.32 -4.08
N VAL A 185 0.14 9.55 -3.67
CA VAL A 185 -0.03 10.00 -2.29
C VAL A 185 -1.27 10.87 -2.21
N THR A 186 -2.14 10.63 -1.25
CA THR A 186 -3.30 11.50 -0.98
C THR A 186 -3.01 12.32 0.26
N VAL A 187 -3.22 13.62 0.16
CA VAL A 187 -3.11 14.56 1.29
C VAL A 187 -4.44 15.27 1.51
N SER A 188 -4.73 15.62 2.76
CA SER A 188 -5.87 16.48 3.13
C SER A 188 -5.64 17.95 2.75
N GLY A 189 -6.64 18.80 2.93
CA GLY A 189 -6.56 20.22 2.57
C GLY A 189 -5.57 21.04 3.40
N ASP A 190 -5.10 20.53 4.53
CA ASP A 190 -4.04 21.09 5.36
C ASP A 190 -2.66 20.47 5.07
N GLY A 191 -2.58 19.55 4.09
CA GLY A 191 -1.35 18.90 3.68
C GLY A 191 -0.99 17.65 4.47
N GLN A 192 -1.86 17.13 5.36
CA GLN A 192 -1.60 15.89 6.06
C GLN A 192 -1.67 14.70 5.11
N ILE A 193 -0.68 13.82 5.17
CA ILE A 193 -0.59 12.61 4.36
C ILE A 193 -1.58 11.58 4.93
N THR A 194 -2.62 11.27 4.16
CA THR A 194 -3.70 10.41 4.63
C THR A 194 -3.62 9.00 4.05
N ARG A 195 -3.09 8.85 2.82
CA ARG A 195 -3.02 7.53 2.19
C ARG A 195 -1.93 7.43 1.14
N TYR A 196 -1.39 6.22 0.99
CA TYR A 196 -0.53 5.82 -0.12
C TYR A 196 -1.23 4.74 -0.95
N LEU A 197 -1.37 4.96 -2.24
CA LEU A 197 -1.86 3.99 -3.20
C LEU A 197 -0.68 3.48 -4.04
N HIS A 198 -0.35 2.21 -3.87
CA HIS A 198 0.74 1.58 -4.62
C HIS A 198 0.27 1.18 -6.01
N GLY A 199 1.02 1.62 -7.03
CA GLY A 199 0.62 1.42 -8.42
C GLY A 199 1.68 0.78 -9.27
N PRO A 200 1.54 0.68 -10.57
CA PRO A 200 1.05 1.75 -11.45
C PRO A 200 -0.46 1.81 -11.64
N ASN A 201 -1.20 0.73 -11.42
CA ASN A 201 -2.63 0.64 -11.69
C ASN A 201 -3.45 1.14 -10.49
N PHE A 202 -3.91 2.38 -10.57
CA PHE A 202 -4.78 2.98 -9.56
C PHE A 202 -6.25 2.67 -9.88
N GLN A 203 -6.93 1.94 -8.98
CA GLN A 203 -8.35 1.64 -9.12
C GLN A 203 -9.20 2.86 -8.75
N ALA A 204 -10.27 3.13 -9.49
CA ALA A 204 -11.17 4.24 -9.22
C ALA A 204 -11.74 4.21 -7.79
N PHE A 205 -12.11 3.02 -7.32
CA PHE A 205 -12.59 2.81 -5.95
C PHE A 205 -11.56 3.23 -4.89
N ASP A 206 -10.28 2.84 -5.07
CA ASP A 206 -9.22 3.18 -4.11
C ASP A 206 -8.93 4.69 -4.12
N VAL A 207 -8.98 5.32 -5.29
CA VAL A 207 -8.80 6.77 -5.43
C VAL A 207 -9.95 7.51 -4.74
N SER A 208 -11.21 7.16 -5.02
CA SER A 208 -12.37 7.79 -4.38
C SER A 208 -12.37 7.59 -2.86
N MET A 209 -12.03 6.38 -2.38
CA MET A 209 -11.90 6.11 -0.95
C MET A 209 -10.81 6.98 -0.32
N SER A 210 -9.64 7.11 -0.95
CA SER A 210 -8.54 7.93 -0.44
C SER A 210 -8.91 9.40 -0.32
N LEU A 211 -9.69 9.93 -1.29
CA LEU A 211 -10.24 11.29 -1.26
C LEU A 211 -11.27 11.47 -0.14
N ALA A 212 -12.13 10.47 0.08
CA ALA A 212 -13.11 10.49 1.17
C ALA A 212 -12.43 10.50 2.55
N GLU A 213 -11.37 9.70 2.73
CA GLU A 213 -10.55 9.69 3.96
C GLU A 213 -9.87 11.05 4.17
N ALA A 214 -9.27 11.63 3.14
CA ALA A 214 -8.60 12.92 3.22
C ALA A 214 -9.56 14.08 3.57
N ARG A 215 -10.82 14.02 3.09
CA ARG A 215 -11.86 15.00 3.48
C ARG A 215 -12.21 14.95 4.96
N GLN A 216 -12.12 13.77 5.56
CA GLN A 216 -12.48 13.55 6.97
C GLN A 216 -11.27 13.63 7.91
N GLY A 217 -10.07 13.85 7.38
CA GLY A 217 -8.83 13.79 8.16
C GLY A 217 -8.53 12.39 8.72
N LEU A 218 -9.09 11.34 8.07
CA LEU A 218 -8.87 9.95 8.48
C LEU A 218 -7.60 9.42 7.83
N LEU A 219 -6.80 8.71 8.60
CA LEU A 219 -5.63 8.01 8.08
C LEU A 219 -6.05 6.66 7.51
N GLY A 220 -5.92 6.51 6.19
CA GLY A 220 -6.22 5.26 5.52
C GLY A 220 -5.20 4.19 5.89
N ILE A 221 -5.67 3.03 6.31
CA ILE A 221 -4.80 1.87 6.50
C ILE A 221 -4.36 1.41 5.12
N THR A 222 -3.06 1.48 4.84
CA THR A 222 -2.53 0.92 3.60
C THR A 222 -2.91 -0.55 3.51
N ILE A 223 -3.58 -0.93 2.41
CA ILE A 223 -4.06 -2.30 2.18
C ILE A 223 -2.92 -3.32 2.41
N LYS A 224 -1.68 -2.95 2.07
CA LYS A 224 -0.48 -3.74 2.37
C LYS A 224 -0.33 -4.08 3.87
N LYS A 225 -0.60 -3.15 4.77
CA LYS A 225 -0.55 -3.36 6.22
C LYS A 225 -1.70 -4.24 6.72
N ALA A 226 -2.92 -4.04 6.23
CA ALA A 226 -4.06 -4.87 6.58
C ALA A 226 -3.91 -6.30 6.04
N PHE A 227 -3.43 -6.47 4.81
CA PHE A 227 -3.17 -7.79 4.23
C PHE A 227 -1.96 -8.50 4.85
N SER A 228 -0.94 -7.80 5.34
CA SER A 228 0.19 -8.44 6.04
C SER A 228 -0.21 -9.12 7.35
N TYR A 229 -1.33 -8.72 7.96
CA TYR A 229 -1.91 -9.45 9.10
C TYR A 229 -2.63 -10.74 8.70
N CYS A 230 -3.15 -10.83 7.48
CA CYS A 230 -3.94 -11.96 7.01
C CYS A 230 -3.20 -12.86 6.01
N PHE A 231 -2.25 -12.33 5.27
CA PHE A 231 -1.56 -13.02 4.19
C PHE A 231 -0.05 -12.81 4.28
N ASP A 232 0.71 -13.89 4.13
CA ASP A 232 2.15 -13.81 3.86
C ASP A 232 2.37 -13.74 2.34
N TYR A 233 3.17 -12.78 1.89
CA TYR A 233 3.54 -12.66 0.49
C TYR A 233 4.71 -13.59 0.20
N ASP A 234 4.51 -14.53 -0.72
CA ASP A 234 5.58 -15.40 -1.24
C ASP A 234 6.25 -14.72 -2.45
N PRO A 235 7.45 -14.12 -2.28
CA PRO A 235 8.13 -13.38 -3.35
C PRO A 235 8.60 -14.29 -4.49
N LEU A 236 8.82 -15.59 -4.24
CA LEU A 236 9.25 -16.56 -5.25
C LEU A 236 8.11 -16.94 -6.19
N LYS A 237 6.90 -17.02 -5.67
CA LYS A 237 5.69 -17.37 -6.43
C LYS A 237 4.86 -16.15 -6.83
N LYS A 238 5.27 -14.93 -6.45
CA LYS A 238 4.56 -13.66 -6.70
C LYS A 238 3.07 -13.71 -6.32
N ARG A 239 2.72 -14.41 -5.23
CA ARG A 239 1.34 -14.57 -4.75
C ARG A 239 1.27 -14.49 -3.23
N TYR A 240 0.12 -14.04 -2.74
CA TYR A 240 -0.18 -14.04 -1.31
C TYR A 240 -0.59 -15.44 -0.86
N VAL A 241 0.06 -15.96 0.17
CA VAL A 241 -0.32 -17.22 0.82
C VAL A 241 -1.08 -16.89 2.09
N PHE A 242 -2.33 -17.30 2.15
CA PHE A 242 -3.19 -17.04 3.30
C PHE A 242 -2.76 -17.88 4.50
N LYS A 243 -2.55 -17.27 5.66
CA LYS A 243 -2.22 -17.96 6.94
C LYS A 243 -3.38 -18.82 7.49
N VAL A 244 -4.35 -19.15 6.65
CA VAL A 244 -5.51 -19.98 7.00
C VAL A 244 -5.09 -21.34 7.54
N PHE A 245 -4.02 -21.94 7.02
CA PHE A 245 -3.57 -23.25 7.48
C PHE A 245 -3.20 -23.25 8.96
N GLN A 246 -2.63 -22.18 9.49
CA GLN A 246 -2.35 -22.05 10.92
C GLN A 246 -3.64 -21.89 11.72
N ALA A 247 -4.57 -21.04 11.27
CA ALA A 247 -5.86 -20.85 11.92
C ALA A 247 -6.71 -22.14 11.88
N ILE A 248 -6.77 -22.83 10.74
CA ILE A 248 -7.45 -24.11 10.60
C ILE A 248 -6.80 -25.16 11.50
N GLY A 249 -5.47 -25.22 11.57
CA GLY A 249 -4.76 -26.12 12.48
C GLY A 249 -5.14 -25.92 13.94
N ILE A 250 -5.16 -24.66 14.41
CA ILE A 250 -5.54 -24.33 15.78
C ILE A 250 -7.01 -24.69 16.06
N VAL A 251 -7.93 -24.35 15.16
CA VAL A 251 -9.35 -24.68 15.29
C VAL A 251 -9.54 -26.20 15.33
N THR A 252 -8.85 -26.94 14.47
CA THR A 252 -8.92 -28.41 14.45
C THR A 252 -8.45 -29.02 15.78
N VAL A 253 -7.35 -28.53 16.34
CA VAL A 253 -6.85 -28.98 17.64
C VAL A 253 -7.86 -28.69 18.76
N ILE A 254 -8.44 -27.49 18.77
CA ILE A 254 -9.48 -27.11 19.77
C ILE A 254 -10.68 -28.02 19.66
N VAL A 255 -11.16 -28.30 18.46
CA VAL A 255 -12.31 -29.19 18.22
C VAL A 255 -12.01 -30.61 18.69
N LEU A 256 -10.81 -31.13 18.40
CA LEU A 256 -10.39 -32.45 18.85
C LEU A 256 -10.28 -32.55 20.37
N VAL A 257 -9.75 -31.54 21.04
CA VAL A 257 -9.65 -31.45 22.50
C VAL A 257 -11.04 -31.40 23.15
N LEU A 258 -11.94 -30.60 22.61
CA LEU A 258 -13.33 -30.50 23.07
C LEU A 258 -14.08 -31.84 22.87
N PHE A 259 -13.93 -32.48 21.72
CA PHE A 259 -14.52 -33.79 21.42
C PHE A 259 -14.02 -34.86 22.38
N TYR A 260 -12.71 -34.89 22.62
CA TYR A 260 -12.09 -35.83 23.58
C TYR A 260 -12.60 -35.60 25.01
N TRP A 261 -12.71 -34.34 25.44
CA TRP A 261 -13.23 -34.01 26.78
C TRP A 261 -14.71 -34.39 26.95
N LEU A 262 -15.54 -34.16 25.94
CA LEU A 262 -16.96 -34.58 25.94
C LEU A 262 -17.11 -36.08 25.95
N PHE A 263 -16.24 -36.83 25.26
CA PHE A 263 -16.24 -38.28 25.20
C PHE A 263 -15.86 -38.91 26.55
N LEU A 264 -14.87 -38.34 27.22
CA LEU A 264 -14.48 -38.77 28.59
C LEU A 264 -15.58 -38.51 29.63
N LYS A 265 -16.25 -37.37 29.55
CA LYS A 265 -17.38 -37.07 30.44
C LYS A 265 -18.53 -38.05 30.26
N LYS A 266 -18.81 -38.50 29.04
CA LYS A 266 -19.88 -39.49 28.75
C LYS A 266 -19.52 -40.88 29.25
N GLY A 267 -18.23 -41.25 29.24
CA GLY A 267 -17.75 -42.56 29.70
C GLY A 267 -17.84 -42.76 31.22
N THR A 268 -17.85 -41.68 32.01
CA THR A 268 -17.93 -41.75 33.50
C THR A 268 -19.35 -41.82 34.07
N GLN A 269 -20.39 -41.58 33.27
CA GLN A 269 -21.80 -41.69 33.73
C GLN A 269 -22.44 -43.08 33.51
N GLY A 270 -21.77 -43.99 32.79
CA GLY A 270 -22.27 -45.32 32.50
C GLY A 270 -22.06 -46.39 33.59
N GLY A 271 -21.41 -46.04 34.72
CA GLY A 271 -20.97 -47.01 35.75
C GLY A 271 -21.86 -47.12 36.99
N LYS A 272 -23.02 -46.50 37.04
CA LYS A 272 -23.94 -46.62 38.21
C LYS A 272 -25.33 -47.05 37.77
N ARG A 273 -25.48 -48.32 37.38
CA ARG A 273 -26.75 -49.06 37.40
C ARG A 273 -26.44 -50.57 37.34
N ASN A 274 -26.49 -51.21 38.44
CA ASN A 274 -27.20 -52.44 38.83
C ASN A 274 -26.50 -53.13 39.97
N LYS A 275 -27.00 -52.88 41.17
CA LYS A 275 -26.99 -53.84 42.25
C LYS A 275 -28.43 -53.86 42.78
N TYR A 276 -29.17 -54.85 42.32
CA TYR A 276 -30.18 -55.55 43.07
C TYR A 276 -30.18 -57.00 42.57
#